data_20a304952296415ffa81feb15e417101
#
_entry.id   20a304952296415ffa81feb15e417101
#
_cell.length_a   1.000
_cell.length_b   1.000
_cell.length_c   1.000
_cell.angle_alpha   90.00
_cell.angle_beta   90.00
_cell.angle_gamma   90.00
#
_symmetry.space_group_name_H-M   'P 1'
#
loop_
_entity.id
_entity.type
_entity.pdbx_description
1 polymer ?
#
loop_
_entity_poly.entity_id
_entity_poly.type
_entity_poly.pdbx_seq_one_letter_code
_entity_poly.pdbx_strand_id
1 'polypeptide(L)'
;MSTVFEHARKLDAHGEVDDFWMLVDGDTITATGHGAAPDAGSRVDVGGQWLVPGFIDLHCHGAGGFSFDDGADAIRAALAVHRAHGTTRSVISLVANPLSLLKDSLTAIAELGDPLVLGAHLEGPFLEEQHRGAHNRDYLREPLPSDVAELLNAAAGTLRQITLAPDLPNALEAIEVLVEAGVTVAVGHTNATFEQTQLAFASGARLLTHAFNAMPGIHHRAPGPVVAAFEDDRVVIELILDGLHVHPDVARLAFAAAPGRVALVTDAMAAAGATDGDYQLGSLAVTVANGKAVLRGTDTIAGSTLTLDQALRRAIHDVVLSPRDAVEAVTLTPARALGLEHRHGLLAEGFAADAVLLDHAWAVTGVWGAGLLLS
;
A
#
# COMPACT_ATOMS: atom_id res chain seq x y z
N MET A 1 14.00 3.92 -26.79
CA MET A 1 13.06 4.41 -27.81
C MET A 1 11.99 5.19 -27.11
N SER A 2 11.76 6.44 -27.52
CA SER A 2 10.72 7.26 -26.91
C SER A 2 9.33 6.81 -27.33
N THR A 3 8.39 6.87 -26.38
CA THR A 3 6.97 6.61 -26.61
C THR A 3 6.17 7.85 -26.20
N VAL A 4 5.24 8.31 -27.04
CA VAL A 4 4.30 9.36 -26.67
C VAL A 4 2.91 8.78 -26.43
N PHE A 5 2.31 9.14 -25.30
CA PHE A 5 0.89 8.97 -25.02
C PHE A 5 0.19 10.24 -25.41
N GLU A 6 -0.86 10.16 -26.20
CA GLU A 6 -1.57 11.33 -26.73
C GLU A 6 -3.09 11.18 -26.67
N HIS A 7 -3.82 12.31 -26.81
CA HIS A 7 -5.28 12.37 -26.72
C HIS A 7 -5.83 11.84 -25.39
N ALA A 8 -5.10 12.06 -24.30
CA ALA A 8 -5.49 11.60 -22.97
C ALA A 8 -6.29 12.67 -22.21
N ARG A 9 -7.15 12.22 -21.31
CA ARG A 9 -7.62 13.05 -20.19
C ARG A 9 -6.76 12.71 -18.98
N LYS A 10 -5.76 13.56 -18.68
CA LYS A 10 -4.92 13.39 -17.51
C LYS A 10 -5.72 13.65 -16.23
N LEU A 11 -5.53 12.82 -15.22
CA LEU A 11 -5.99 13.07 -13.84
C LEU A 11 -4.92 12.63 -12.87
N ASP A 12 -4.40 13.55 -12.06
CA ASP A 12 -3.53 13.26 -10.91
C ASP A 12 -3.85 14.23 -9.75
N ALA A 13 -3.07 14.21 -8.68
CA ALA A 13 -3.27 15.07 -7.50
C ALA A 13 -3.24 16.57 -7.84
N HIS A 14 -2.65 16.97 -8.96
CA HIS A 14 -2.63 18.37 -9.43
C HIS A 14 -3.86 18.75 -10.26
N GLY A 15 -4.78 17.80 -10.52
CA GLY A 15 -6.04 18.03 -11.23
C GLY A 15 -6.09 17.42 -12.62
N GLU A 16 -7.05 17.90 -13.40
CA GLU A 16 -7.36 17.39 -14.74
C GLU A 16 -6.72 18.26 -15.83
N VAL A 17 -6.29 17.60 -16.93
CA VAL A 17 -5.85 18.26 -18.17
C VAL A 17 -6.42 17.48 -19.35
N ASP A 18 -7.24 18.14 -20.17
CA ASP A 18 -7.76 17.56 -21.40
C ASP A 18 -6.72 17.65 -22.54
N ASP A 19 -6.87 16.76 -23.53
CA ASP A 19 -5.98 16.65 -24.70
C ASP A 19 -4.50 16.61 -24.31
N PHE A 20 -4.25 15.89 -23.21
CA PHE A 20 -2.92 15.75 -22.61
C PHE A 20 -2.06 14.77 -23.40
N TRP A 21 -0.76 15.07 -23.47
CA TRP A 21 0.26 14.12 -23.90
C TRP A 21 1.43 14.05 -22.93
N MET A 22 2.07 12.88 -22.87
CA MET A 22 3.35 12.70 -22.19
C MET A 22 4.31 11.93 -23.07
N LEU A 23 5.57 12.36 -23.07
CA LEU A 23 6.69 11.71 -23.74
C LEU A 23 7.50 10.92 -22.71
N VAL A 24 7.72 9.65 -23.00
CA VAL A 24 8.46 8.71 -22.14
C VAL A 24 9.73 8.26 -22.87
N ASP A 25 10.88 8.26 -22.18
CA ASP A 25 12.10 7.62 -22.64
C ASP A 25 12.68 6.74 -21.52
N GLY A 26 12.80 5.44 -21.81
CA GLY A 26 13.10 4.44 -20.78
C GLY A 26 12.02 4.40 -19.69
N ASP A 27 12.42 4.58 -18.45
CA ASP A 27 11.56 4.54 -17.25
C ASP A 27 11.07 5.92 -16.79
N THR A 28 11.30 6.97 -17.59
CA THR A 28 11.11 8.35 -17.14
C THR A 28 10.20 9.13 -18.12
N ILE A 29 9.31 9.96 -17.56
CA ILE A 29 8.56 10.97 -18.30
C ILE A 29 9.50 12.14 -18.57
N THR A 30 9.80 12.41 -19.84
CA THR A 30 10.78 13.44 -20.26
C THR A 30 10.15 14.74 -20.63
N ALA A 31 8.87 14.75 -20.98
CA ALA A 31 8.10 15.96 -21.25
C ALA A 31 6.59 15.70 -21.14
N THR A 32 5.83 16.74 -20.84
CA THR A 32 4.36 16.69 -20.84
C THR A 32 3.80 17.96 -21.47
N GLY A 33 2.59 17.90 -21.99
CA GLY A 33 1.89 19.06 -22.54
C GLY A 33 0.44 18.74 -22.91
N HIS A 34 -0.15 19.64 -23.67
CA HIS A 34 -1.51 19.50 -24.21
C HIS A 34 -1.56 19.90 -25.68
N GLY A 35 -2.58 19.45 -26.42
CA GLY A 35 -2.71 19.68 -27.86
C GLY A 35 -1.77 18.76 -28.67
N ALA A 36 -1.13 19.28 -29.70
CA ALA A 36 -0.31 18.50 -30.60
C ALA A 36 0.90 17.89 -29.89
N ALA A 37 0.98 16.56 -29.87
CA ALA A 37 2.08 15.82 -29.29
C ALA A 37 3.34 15.89 -30.18
N PRO A 38 4.55 15.84 -29.59
CA PRO A 38 5.80 15.80 -30.33
C PRO A 38 5.99 14.49 -31.10
N ASP A 39 6.95 14.46 -32.02
CA ASP A 39 7.35 13.23 -32.68
C ASP A 39 8.03 12.28 -31.71
N ALA A 40 7.72 11.00 -31.82
CA ALA A 40 8.27 9.93 -31.00
C ALA A 40 8.49 8.64 -31.81
N GLY A 41 9.29 7.73 -31.27
CA GLY A 41 9.56 6.42 -31.90
C GLY A 41 8.35 5.51 -31.94
N SER A 42 7.45 5.62 -30.94
CA SER A 42 6.15 4.96 -30.89
C SER A 42 5.07 5.88 -30.32
N ARG A 43 3.82 5.55 -30.61
CA ARG A 43 2.65 6.31 -30.17
C ARG A 43 1.61 5.40 -29.54
N VAL A 44 1.04 5.86 -28.43
CA VAL A 44 -0.13 5.27 -27.78
C VAL A 44 -1.25 6.30 -27.84
N ASP A 45 -2.23 6.07 -28.70
CA ASP A 45 -3.44 6.87 -28.74
C ASP A 45 -4.37 6.42 -27.62
N VAL A 46 -4.57 7.29 -26.63
CA VAL A 46 -5.39 7.02 -25.43
C VAL A 46 -6.89 7.14 -25.74
N GLY A 47 -7.25 7.80 -26.84
CA GLY A 47 -8.65 7.88 -27.31
C GLY A 47 -9.60 8.58 -26.35
N GLY A 48 -9.15 9.57 -25.60
CA GLY A 48 -9.96 10.34 -24.65
C GLY A 48 -10.26 9.63 -23.32
N GLN A 49 -9.63 8.48 -23.04
CA GLN A 49 -9.73 7.82 -21.73
C GLN A 49 -8.94 8.61 -20.67
N TRP A 50 -9.16 8.24 -19.41
CA TRP A 50 -8.36 8.76 -18.32
C TRP A 50 -6.95 8.16 -18.34
N LEU A 51 -5.95 9.02 -18.21
CA LEU A 51 -4.56 8.66 -17.94
C LEU A 51 -4.22 9.13 -16.54
N VAL A 52 -3.95 8.18 -15.64
CA VAL A 52 -3.61 8.46 -14.24
C VAL A 52 -2.22 7.89 -13.92
N PRO A 53 -1.52 8.38 -12.87
CA PRO A 53 -0.28 7.74 -12.43
C PRO A 53 -0.51 6.28 -12.03
N GLY A 54 0.53 5.45 -12.16
CA GLY A 54 0.48 4.07 -11.68
C GLY A 54 0.17 3.99 -10.19
N PHE A 55 -0.67 3.03 -9.79
CA PHE A 55 -1.05 2.85 -8.39
C PHE A 55 0.12 2.28 -7.58
N ILE A 56 0.16 2.65 -6.30
CA ILE A 56 1.19 2.22 -5.34
C ILE A 56 0.48 1.55 -4.16
N ASP A 57 0.81 0.27 -3.92
CA ASP A 57 0.28 -0.47 -2.78
C ASP A 57 1.34 -0.61 -1.69
N LEU A 58 1.07 -0.03 -0.53
CA LEU A 58 1.96 -0.05 0.64
C LEU A 58 1.79 -1.32 1.47
N HIS A 59 0.66 -2.03 1.31
CA HIS A 59 0.28 -3.12 2.20
C HIS A 59 -0.45 -4.21 1.40
N CYS A 60 0.26 -5.29 1.10
CA CYS A 60 -0.26 -6.42 0.32
C CYS A 60 0.52 -7.69 0.64
N HIS A 61 -0.17 -8.83 0.86
CA HIS A 61 0.40 -10.13 1.24
C HIS A 61 0.36 -11.19 0.13
N GLY A 62 -0.37 -10.93 -0.95
CA GLY A 62 -0.46 -11.88 -2.04
C GLY A 62 -1.65 -11.67 -2.97
N ALA A 63 -1.78 -12.53 -3.98
CA ALA A 63 -2.89 -12.59 -4.93
C ALA A 63 -2.83 -13.85 -5.79
N GLY A 64 -3.90 -14.18 -6.52
CA GLY A 64 -3.93 -15.22 -7.54
C GLY A 64 -3.67 -16.64 -7.04
N GLY A 65 -3.86 -16.88 -5.75
CA GLY A 65 -3.54 -18.15 -5.09
C GLY A 65 -2.14 -18.20 -4.48
N PHE A 66 -1.35 -17.12 -4.57
CA PHE A 66 0.05 -17.08 -4.13
C PHE A 66 0.22 -16.10 -2.96
N SER A 67 0.99 -16.50 -1.94
CA SER A 67 1.39 -15.63 -0.83
C SER A 67 2.80 -15.10 -1.06
N PHE A 68 3.06 -13.88 -0.60
CA PHE A 68 4.41 -13.31 -0.60
C PHE A 68 5.36 -14.04 0.38
N ASP A 69 4.83 -14.75 1.36
CA ASP A 69 5.62 -15.59 2.27
C ASP A 69 6.18 -16.86 1.59
N ASP A 70 5.67 -17.24 0.39
CA ASP A 70 6.05 -18.47 -0.31
C ASP A 70 7.27 -18.29 -1.25
N GLY A 71 7.97 -17.16 -1.17
CA GLY A 71 9.22 -16.90 -1.87
C GLY A 71 9.07 -16.25 -3.25
N ALA A 72 10.19 -16.09 -3.96
CA ALA A 72 10.34 -15.20 -5.10
C ALA A 72 9.37 -15.49 -6.27
N ASP A 73 9.12 -16.75 -6.60
CA ASP A 73 8.22 -17.11 -7.71
C ASP A 73 6.75 -16.82 -7.36
N ALA A 74 6.35 -17.07 -6.12
CA ALA A 74 5.03 -16.72 -5.62
C ALA A 74 4.83 -15.20 -5.59
N ILE A 75 5.85 -14.44 -5.15
CA ILE A 75 5.83 -12.97 -5.20
C ILE A 75 5.61 -12.48 -6.63
N ARG A 76 6.36 -12.98 -7.62
CA ARG A 76 6.19 -12.57 -9.02
C ARG A 76 4.80 -12.91 -9.56
N ALA A 77 4.27 -14.08 -9.23
CA ALA A 77 2.94 -14.51 -9.67
C ALA A 77 1.82 -13.62 -9.08
N ALA A 78 1.88 -13.33 -7.78
CA ALA A 78 0.92 -12.46 -7.12
C ALA A 78 1.02 -11.00 -7.63
N LEU A 79 2.22 -10.48 -7.82
CA LEU A 79 2.44 -9.13 -8.39
C LEU A 79 1.85 -9.01 -9.79
N ALA A 80 1.90 -10.05 -10.62
CA ALA A 80 1.31 -10.01 -11.96
C ALA A 80 -0.21 -9.77 -11.91
N VAL A 81 -0.91 -10.34 -10.91
CA VAL A 81 -2.34 -10.07 -10.68
C VAL A 81 -2.57 -8.61 -10.32
N HIS A 82 -1.85 -8.08 -9.34
CA HIS A 82 -1.99 -6.68 -8.93
C HIS A 82 -1.65 -5.70 -10.06
N ARG A 83 -0.64 -6.02 -10.88
CA ARG A 83 -0.26 -5.23 -12.06
C ARG A 83 -1.38 -5.16 -13.09
N ALA A 84 -2.09 -6.26 -13.33
CA ALA A 84 -3.25 -6.26 -14.22
C ALA A 84 -4.40 -5.37 -13.71
N HIS A 85 -4.40 -5.03 -12.42
CA HIS A 85 -5.35 -4.13 -11.76
C HIS A 85 -4.80 -2.72 -11.50
N GLY A 86 -3.70 -2.32 -12.18
CA GLY A 86 -3.17 -0.95 -12.15
C GLY A 86 -2.10 -0.69 -11.10
N THR A 87 -1.78 -1.65 -10.21
CA THR A 87 -0.72 -1.48 -9.22
C THR A 87 0.64 -1.64 -9.89
N THR A 88 1.32 -0.53 -10.15
CA THR A 88 2.65 -0.51 -10.80
C THR A 88 3.78 -0.64 -9.79
N ARG A 89 3.58 -0.18 -8.56
CA ARG A 89 4.57 -0.24 -7.49
C ARG A 89 3.98 -0.91 -6.26
N SER A 90 4.73 -1.83 -5.66
CA SER A 90 4.28 -2.57 -4.48
C SER A 90 5.37 -2.64 -3.43
N VAL A 91 4.95 -2.58 -2.16
CA VAL A 91 5.77 -3.01 -1.03
C VAL A 91 5.32 -4.43 -0.67
N ILE A 92 6.27 -5.35 -0.53
CA ILE A 92 5.99 -6.77 -0.26
C ILE A 92 5.78 -6.95 1.23
N SER A 93 4.54 -7.20 1.67
CA SER A 93 4.20 -7.37 3.08
C SER A 93 4.35 -8.82 3.51
N LEU A 94 5.05 -9.02 4.63
CA LEU A 94 5.25 -10.30 5.30
C LEU A 94 4.51 -10.25 6.64
N VAL A 95 3.71 -11.27 6.93
CA VAL A 95 3.04 -11.40 8.24
C VAL A 95 4.03 -11.83 9.32
N ALA A 96 3.63 -11.72 10.61
CA ALA A 96 4.43 -12.21 11.72
C ALA A 96 4.76 -13.70 11.55
N ASN A 97 6.05 -14.01 11.52
CA ASN A 97 6.64 -15.34 11.38
C ASN A 97 7.85 -15.48 12.33
N PRO A 98 8.38 -16.69 12.56
CA PRO A 98 9.66 -16.86 13.26
C PRO A 98 10.75 -16.00 12.62
N LEU A 99 11.62 -15.38 13.44
CA LEU A 99 12.67 -14.46 12.93
C LEU A 99 13.55 -15.09 11.84
N SER A 100 13.83 -16.39 11.93
CA SER A 100 14.61 -17.09 10.89
C SER A 100 13.90 -17.03 9.53
N LEU A 101 12.59 -17.29 9.49
CA LEU A 101 11.80 -17.23 8.26
C LEU A 101 11.68 -15.79 7.73
N LEU A 102 11.45 -14.81 8.61
CA LEU A 102 11.43 -13.40 8.20
C LEU A 102 12.76 -12.97 7.58
N LYS A 103 13.89 -13.39 8.14
CA LYS A 103 15.22 -13.10 7.58
C LYS A 103 15.41 -13.74 6.20
N ASP A 104 15.00 -15.00 6.05
CA ASP A 104 15.08 -15.68 4.75
C ASP A 104 14.20 -15.00 3.69
N SER A 105 12.97 -14.60 4.05
CA SER A 105 12.06 -13.87 3.18
C SER A 105 12.58 -12.47 2.82
N LEU A 106 13.13 -11.71 3.78
CA LEU A 106 13.74 -10.41 3.52
C LEU A 106 14.92 -10.53 2.56
N THR A 107 15.77 -11.56 2.74
CA THR A 107 16.88 -11.83 1.82
C THR A 107 16.37 -12.15 0.40
N ALA A 108 15.34 -12.98 0.29
CA ALA A 108 14.73 -13.30 -1.02
C ALA A 108 14.11 -12.07 -1.71
N ILE A 109 13.50 -11.15 -0.94
CA ILE A 109 12.98 -9.88 -1.48
C ILE A 109 14.14 -8.98 -1.94
N ALA A 110 15.24 -8.89 -1.17
CA ALA A 110 16.41 -8.11 -1.55
C ALA A 110 17.05 -8.60 -2.86
N GLU A 111 16.99 -9.91 -3.11
CA GLU A 111 17.52 -10.57 -4.32
C GLU A 111 16.52 -10.65 -5.48
N LEU A 112 15.27 -10.20 -5.30
CA LEU A 112 14.19 -10.37 -6.28
C LEU A 112 14.49 -9.74 -7.65
N GLY A 113 15.21 -8.60 -7.66
CA GLY A 113 15.64 -7.90 -8.87
C GLY A 113 14.52 -7.30 -9.71
N ASP A 114 13.31 -7.14 -9.15
CA ASP A 114 12.18 -6.51 -9.83
C ASP A 114 12.16 -4.99 -9.57
N PRO A 115 12.38 -4.14 -10.58
CA PRO A 115 12.47 -2.69 -10.39
C PRO A 115 11.14 -2.03 -10.00
N LEU A 116 10.02 -2.74 -10.08
CA LEU A 116 8.69 -2.26 -9.69
C LEU A 116 8.37 -2.57 -8.21
N VAL A 117 9.19 -3.37 -7.54
CA VAL A 117 9.10 -3.62 -6.10
C VAL A 117 9.85 -2.51 -5.35
N LEU A 118 9.15 -1.81 -4.48
CA LEU A 118 9.72 -0.72 -3.69
C LEU A 118 10.54 -1.22 -2.50
N GLY A 119 10.32 -2.45 -2.07
CA GLY A 119 11.00 -3.13 -0.96
C GLY A 119 10.05 -3.97 -0.14
N ALA A 120 10.45 -4.30 1.08
CA ALA A 120 9.70 -5.12 2.02
C ALA A 120 8.94 -4.27 3.05
N HIS A 121 7.80 -4.79 3.49
CA HIS A 121 7.07 -4.38 4.68
C HIS A 121 7.01 -5.57 5.65
N LEU A 122 7.38 -5.36 6.90
CA LEU A 122 7.14 -6.30 7.98
C LEU A 122 5.89 -5.88 8.74
N GLU A 123 4.81 -6.65 8.64
CA GLU A 123 3.66 -6.49 9.51
C GLU A 123 3.88 -7.32 10.79
N GLY A 124 4.51 -6.70 11.77
CA GLY A 124 5.06 -7.36 12.94
C GLY A 124 6.52 -7.85 12.72
N PRO A 125 7.04 -8.73 13.57
CA PRO A 125 6.37 -9.50 14.63
C PRO A 125 6.11 -8.74 15.95
N PHE A 126 6.37 -7.45 15.99
CA PHE A 126 6.30 -6.59 17.17
C PHE A 126 4.87 -6.04 17.39
N LEU A 127 3.90 -6.94 17.56
CA LEU A 127 2.47 -6.63 17.63
C LEU A 127 1.91 -6.98 19.02
N GLU A 128 0.87 -6.24 19.43
CA GLU A 128 0.16 -6.50 20.67
C GLU A 128 -0.79 -7.69 20.52
N GLU A 129 -0.75 -8.64 21.47
CA GLU A 129 -1.46 -9.91 21.37
C GLU A 129 -2.98 -9.77 21.26
N GLN A 130 -3.59 -8.83 22.00
CA GLN A 130 -5.04 -8.63 22.01
C GLN A 130 -5.56 -8.07 20.67
N HIS A 131 -4.70 -7.35 19.96
CA HIS A 131 -4.98 -6.74 18.67
C HIS A 131 -4.24 -7.43 17.50
N ARG A 132 -3.79 -8.68 17.68
CA ARG A 132 -3.03 -9.40 16.66
C ARG A 132 -3.77 -9.69 15.35
N GLY A 133 -5.11 -9.59 15.32
CA GLY A 133 -5.87 -9.93 14.12
C GLY A 133 -5.59 -11.36 13.63
N ALA A 134 -5.19 -11.49 12.38
CA ALA A 134 -4.86 -12.75 11.72
C ALA A 134 -3.37 -13.13 11.81
N HIS A 135 -2.66 -12.68 12.83
CA HIS A 135 -1.28 -13.13 13.09
C HIS A 135 -1.22 -14.28 14.08
N ASN A 136 -0.23 -15.18 13.88
CA ASN A 136 0.00 -16.28 14.81
C ASN A 136 0.60 -15.75 16.11
N ARG A 137 -0.10 -15.98 17.22
CA ARG A 137 0.30 -15.56 18.57
C ARG A 137 1.71 -16.01 18.94
N ASP A 138 2.10 -17.23 18.57
CA ASP A 138 3.36 -17.83 18.96
C ASP A 138 4.59 -17.15 18.33
N TYR A 139 4.37 -16.29 17.34
CA TYR A 139 5.43 -15.55 16.63
C TYR A 139 5.55 -14.10 17.07
N LEU A 140 4.60 -13.61 17.87
CA LEU A 140 4.62 -12.23 18.38
C LEU A 140 5.71 -12.08 19.43
N ARG A 141 6.33 -10.91 19.47
CA ARG A 141 7.43 -10.65 20.37
C ARG A 141 7.65 -9.13 20.59
N GLU A 142 8.37 -8.81 21.65
CA GLU A 142 8.86 -7.46 21.91
C GLU A 142 9.98 -7.08 20.92
N PRO A 143 10.11 -5.81 20.54
CA PRO A 143 11.16 -5.33 19.64
C PRO A 143 12.49 -5.21 20.40
N LEU A 144 13.17 -6.33 20.64
CA LEU A 144 14.51 -6.31 21.24
C LEU A 144 15.52 -5.71 20.25
N PRO A 145 16.51 -4.92 20.71
CA PRO A 145 17.51 -4.30 19.84
C PRO A 145 18.28 -5.32 18.95
N SER A 146 18.52 -6.54 19.46
CA SER A 146 19.12 -7.62 18.66
C SER A 146 18.25 -8.05 17.50
N ASP A 147 16.94 -8.18 17.72
CA ASP A 147 15.99 -8.62 16.72
C ASP A 147 15.82 -7.59 15.62
N VAL A 148 15.70 -6.32 16.01
CA VAL A 148 15.66 -5.19 15.06
C VAL A 148 16.92 -5.16 14.19
N ALA A 149 18.10 -5.29 14.79
CA ALA A 149 19.36 -5.31 14.06
C ALA A 149 19.47 -6.52 13.11
N GLU A 150 19.03 -7.72 13.51
CA GLU A 150 19.02 -8.91 12.66
C GLU A 150 18.10 -8.74 11.44
N LEU A 151 16.89 -8.16 11.61
CA LEU A 151 15.95 -7.91 10.54
C LEU A 151 16.48 -6.86 9.55
N LEU A 152 17.03 -5.74 10.05
CA LEU A 152 17.66 -4.70 9.22
C LEU A 152 18.83 -5.26 8.39
N ASN A 153 19.68 -6.09 9.01
CA ASN A 153 20.80 -6.72 8.32
C ASN A 153 20.33 -7.68 7.21
N ALA A 154 19.32 -8.52 7.49
CA ALA A 154 18.78 -9.46 6.51
C ALA A 154 18.13 -8.75 5.32
N ALA A 155 17.46 -7.61 5.58
CA ALA A 155 16.82 -6.81 4.55
C ALA A 155 17.82 -6.09 3.62
N ALA A 156 19.09 -5.96 3.98
CA ALA A 156 20.15 -5.32 3.17
C ALA A 156 19.72 -3.95 2.57
N GLY A 157 18.96 -3.14 3.34
CA GLY A 157 18.46 -1.83 2.91
C GLY A 157 17.16 -1.86 2.10
N THR A 158 16.52 -3.02 1.92
CA THR A 158 15.24 -3.14 1.21
C THR A 158 14.02 -3.07 2.12
N LEU A 159 14.17 -3.08 3.46
CA LEU A 159 13.05 -2.84 4.37
C LEU A 159 12.59 -1.39 4.23
N ARG A 160 11.39 -1.19 3.73
CA ARG A 160 10.80 0.13 3.49
C ARG A 160 9.81 0.52 4.56
N GLN A 161 9.11 -0.46 5.10
CA GLN A 161 8.03 -0.23 6.07
C GLN A 161 8.05 -1.32 7.14
N ILE A 162 7.68 -0.96 8.34
CA ILE A 162 7.40 -1.92 9.43
C ILE A 162 6.20 -1.44 10.24
N THR A 163 5.27 -2.34 10.50
CA THR A 163 4.16 -2.12 11.43
C THR A 163 4.52 -2.68 12.79
N LEU A 164 4.39 -1.88 13.83
CA LEU A 164 4.59 -2.28 15.22
C LEU A 164 3.61 -1.62 16.19
N ALA A 165 3.43 -2.25 17.34
CA ALA A 165 2.62 -1.77 18.44
C ALA A 165 3.48 -0.90 19.40
N PRO A 166 3.21 0.41 19.52
CA PRO A 166 4.03 1.31 20.34
C PRO A 166 3.81 1.15 21.85
N ASP A 167 2.81 0.40 22.26
CA ASP A 167 2.53 0.03 23.65
C ASP A 167 3.36 -1.14 24.17
N LEU A 168 4.17 -1.80 23.31
CA LEU A 168 5.12 -2.83 23.72
C LEU A 168 6.34 -2.22 24.41
N PRO A 169 7.00 -2.97 25.35
CA PRO A 169 8.30 -2.59 25.86
C PRO A 169 9.33 -2.39 24.75
N ASN A 170 10.23 -1.43 24.88
CA ASN A 170 11.29 -1.06 23.91
C ASN A 170 10.79 -0.54 22.55
N ALA A 171 9.47 -0.33 22.37
CA ALA A 171 8.92 0.04 21.07
C ALA A 171 9.37 1.43 20.61
N LEU A 172 9.45 2.42 21.52
CA LEU A 172 9.87 3.78 21.14
C LEU A 172 11.33 3.81 20.71
N GLU A 173 12.22 3.13 21.42
CA GLU A 173 13.63 2.98 21.05
C GLU A 173 13.78 2.23 19.70
N ALA A 174 12.96 1.21 19.47
CA ALA A 174 12.95 0.50 18.19
C ALA A 174 12.48 1.40 17.04
N ILE A 175 11.47 2.26 17.27
CA ILE A 175 11.02 3.26 16.29
C ILE A 175 12.19 4.18 15.89
N GLU A 176 12.92 4.72 16.86
CA GLU A 176 14.05 5.62 16.59
C GLU A 176 15.14 4.94 15.76
N VAL A 177 15.53 3.71 16.10
CA VAL A 177 16.53 2.92 15.36
C VAL A 177 16.06 2.62 13.91
N LEU A 178 14.79 2.23 13.73
CA LEU A 178 14.23 1.92 12.42
C LEU A 178 14.15 3.18 11.55
N VAL A 179 13.72 4.30 12.12
CA VAL A 179 13.66 5.60 11.41
C VAL A 179 15.07 6.07 11.02
N GLU A 180 16.07 5.94 11.89
CA GLU A 180 17.47 6.25 11.58
C GLU A 180 18.01 5.37 10.43
N ALA A 181 17.56 4.12 10.34
CA ALA A 181 17.86 3.21 9.24
C ALA A 181 17.09 3.54 7.92
N GLY A 182 16.23 4.57 7.92
CA GLY A 182 15.46 4.99 6.75
C GLY A 182 14.19 4.16 6.50
N VAL A 183 13.70 3.43 7.52
CA VAL A 183 12.47 2.64 7.44
C VAL A 183 11.28 3.50 7.86
N THR A 184 10.21 3.49 7.07
CA THR A 184 8.92 4.07 7.47
C THR A 184 8.27 3.19 8.53
N VAL A 185 8.13 3.75 9.74
CA VAL A 185 7.49 3.04 10.84
C VAL A 185 6.00 3.37 10.89
N ALA A 186 5.18 2.32 10.90
CA ALA A 186 3.74 2.36 11.00
C ALA A 186 3.27 1.89 12.39
N VAL A 187 2.35 2.63 12.99
CA VAL A 187 1.64 2.20 14.21
C VAL A 187 0.47 1.31 13.80
N GLY A 188 0.38 0.11 14.31
CA GLY A 188 -0.71 -0.82 14.04
C GLY A 188 -0.70 -2.03 14.96
N HIS A 189 -1.76 -2.82 14.95
CA HIS A 189 -1.92 -4.01 15.79
C HIS A 189 -1.59 -3.72 17.26
N THR A 190 -2.23 -2.71 17.81
CA THR A 190 -1.85 -2.08 19.07
C THR A 190 -3.04 -1.85 19.98
N ASN A 191 -2.80 -1.84 21.28
CA ASN A 191 -3.74 -1.35 22.29
C ASN A 191 -3.35 0.06 22.80
N ALA A 192 -2.49 0.78 22.07
CA ALA A 192 -1.99 2.08 22.46
C ALA A 192 -3.10 3.09 22.70
N THR A 193 -2.92 3.92 23.73
CA THR A 193 -3.75 5.10 23.94
C THR A 193 -3.41 6.19 22.92
N PHE A 194 -4.21 7.26 22.92
CA PHE A 194 -3.94 8.46 22.15
C PHE A 194 -2.53 9.02 22.46
N GLU A 195 -2.19 9.15 23.74
CA GLU A 195 -0.92 9.70 24.21
C GLU A 195 0.28 8.81 23.84
N GLN A 196 0.14 7.47 23.96
CA GLN A 196 1.18 6.52 23.54
C GLN A 196 1.42 6.60 22.03
N THR A 197 0.35 6.75 21.25
CA THR A 197 0.45 6.91 19.79
C THR A 197 1.12 8.24 19.43
N GLN A 198 0.79 9.34 20.12
CA GLN A 198 1.49 10.61 19.92
C GLN A 198 3.00 10.52 20.22
N LEU A 199 3.39 9.76 21.26
CA LEU A 199 4.81 9.50 21.54
C LEU A 199 5.48 8.74 20.40
N ALA A 200 4.83 7.72 19.84
CA ALA A 200 5.36 6.99 18.67
C ALA A 200 5.58 7.93 17.47
N PHE A 201 4.63 8.83 17.18
CA PHE A 201 4.78 9.83 16.11
C PHE A 201 5.88 10.87 16.44
N ALA A 202 6.04 11.22 17.69
CA ALA A 202 7.14 12.08 18.15
C ALA A 202 8.51 11.39 17.97
N SER A 203 8.60 10.07 18.23
CA SER A 203 9.82 9.27 18.00
C SER A 203 10.08 8.97 16.52
N GLY A 204 9.19 9.37 15.60
CA GLY A 204 9.46 9.34 14.17
C GLY A 204 8.57 8.43 13.35
N ALA A 205 7.62 7.70 13.93
CA ALA A 205 6.61 6.99 13.15
C ALA A 205 5.80 7.95 12.27
N ARG A 206 5.45 7.55 11.05
CA ARG A 206 4.82 8.41 10.03
C ARG A 206 3.64 7.76 9.34
N LEU A 207 3.24 6.58 9.77
CA LEU A 207 2.15 5.82 9.15
C LEU A 207 1.25 5.24 10.24
N LEU A 208 -0.05 5.14 9.97
CA LEU A 208 -1.01 4.36 10.74
C LEU A 208 -1.50 3.23 9.85
N THR A 209 -1.22 1.99 10.24
CA THR A 209 -1.57 0.79 9.49
C THR A 209 -3.07 0.56 9.51
N HIS A 210 -3.69 0.30 8.36
CA HIS A 210 -5.12 -0.05 8.15
C HIS A 210 -6.06 0.48 9.25
N ALA A 211 -6.14 1.80 9.35
CA ALA A 211 -6.87 2.52 10.41
C ALA A 211 -8.24 1.90 10.73
N PHE A 212 -8.61 1.92 12.00
CA PHE A 212 -9.78 1.30 12.63
C PHE A 212 -9.70 -0.22 12.82
N ASN A 213 -8.77 -0.92 12.17
CA ASN A 213 -8.63 -2.37 12.26
C ASN A 213 -7.49 -2.74 13.20
N ALA A 214 -7.68 -3.76 14.02
CA ALA A 214 -6.70 -4.25 14.99
C ALA A 214 -6.14 -3.15 15.93
N MET A 215 -6.99 -2.21 16.36
CA MET A 215 -6.66 -1.13 17.30
C MET A 215 -7.91 -0.63 18.02
N PRO A 216 -7.78 0.12 19.15
CA PRO A 216 -8.92 0.74 19.80
C PRO A 216 -9.67 1.69 18.87
N GLY A 217 -11.00 1.59 18.84
CA GLY A 217 -11.85 2.52 18.10
C GLY A 217 -11.93 3.90 18.75
N ILE A 218 -12.46 4.88 18.02
CA ILE A 218 -12.67 6.25 18.53
C ILE A 218 -13.73 6.21 19.64
N HIS A 219 -13.35 6.65 20.84
CA HIS A 219 -14.27 6.83 21.95
C HIS A 219 -14.11 8.25 22.51
N HIS A 220 -15.24 8.88 22.87
CA HIS A 220 -15.28 10.31 23.27
C HIS A 220 -14.45 10.69 24.50
N ARG A 221 -13.95 9.75 25.27
CA ARG A 221 -13.02 9.95 26.41
C ARG A 221 -11.70 9.19 26.27
N ALA A 222 -11.54 8.38 25.22
CA ALA A 222 -10.34 7.64 24.89
C ALA A 222 -10.20 7.62 23.36
N PRO A 223 -9.65 8.71 22.74
CA PRO A 223 -9.72 8.89 21.28
C PRO A 223 -8.96 7.83 20.50
N GLY A 224 -7.91 7.25 21.07
CA GLY A 224 -7.13 6.17 20.47
C GLY A 224 -6.20 6.59 19.33
N PRO A 225 -5.60 5.60 18.64
CA PRO A 225 -4.57 5.83 17.63
C PRO A 225 -5.06 6.64 16.42
N VAL A 226 -6.31 6.40 15.98
CA VAL A 226 -6.86 7.06 14.78
C VAL A 226 -6.93 8.58 14.95
N VAL A 227 -7.40 9.04 16.12
CA VAL A 227 -7.49 10.49 16.37
C VAL A 227 -6.09 11.10 16.52
N ALA A 228 -5.14 10.38 17.13
CA ALA A 228 -3.75 10.84 17.20
C ALA A 228 -3.16 11.03 15.78
N ALA A 229 -3.47 10.13 14.85
CA ALA A 229 -3.04 10.26 13.45
C ALA A 229 -3.77 11.40 12.70
N PHE A 230 -5.03 11.69 13.04
CA PHE A 230 -5.72 12.85 12.45
C PHE A 230 -5.07 14.18 12.85
N GLU A 231 -4.58 14.28 14.06
CA GLU A 231 -3.97 15.52 14.61
C GLU A 231 -2.52 15.75 14.17
N ASP A 232 -1.82 14.75 13.66
CA ASP A 232 -0.43 14.89 13.19
C ASP A 232 -0.36 14.94 11.66
N ASP A 233 -0.16 16.13 11.11
CA ASP A 233 -0.12 16.36 9.65
C ASP A 233 1.02 15.62 8.92
N ARG A 234 1.97 15.05 9.65
CA ARG A 234 3.08 14.27 9.11
C ARG A 234 2.72 12.81 8.89
N VAL A 235 1.61 12.35 9.45
CA VAL A 235 1.21 10.93 9.44
C VAL A 235 0.27 10.66 8.28
N VAL A 236 0.62 9.66 7.46
CA VAL A 236 -0.25 9.06 6.46
C VAL A 236 -1.06 7.94 7.10
N ILE A 237 -2.28 7.75 6.67
CA ILE A 237 -3.25 6.81 7.24
C ILE A 237 -3.61 5.78 6.17
N GLU A 238 -3.24 4.52 6.37
CA GLU A 238 -3.69 3.44 5.50
C GLU A 238 -5.16 3.12 5.76
N LEU A 239 -5.91 2.82 4.69
CA LEU A 239 -7.31 2.45 4.76
C LEU A 239 -7.63 1.32 3.77
N ILE A 240 -8.26 0.25 4.24
CA ILE A 240 -8.77 -0.84 3.41
C ILE A 240 -10.22 -0.52 3.04
N LEU A 241 -10.48 -0.28 1.75
CA LEU A 241 -11.81 0.12 1.27
C LEU A 241 -12.47 -0.99 0.45
N ASP A 242 -12.61 -2.16 1.06
CA ASP A 242 -13.25 -3.34 0.46
C ASP A 242 -14.77 -3.43 0.73
N GLY A 243 -15.30 -2.52 1.57
CA GLY A 243 -16.69 -2.50 2.02
C GLY A 243 -16.99 -3.45 3.18
N LEU A 244 -15.96 -4.11 3.74
CA LEU A 244 -16.05 -5.03 4.88
C LEU A 244 -15.28 -4.49 6.10
N HIS A 245 -14.04 -4.01 5.89
CA HIS A 245 -13.17 -3.50 6.95
C HIS A 245 -13.63 -2.14 7.49
N VAL A 246 -14.02 -1.23 6.60
CA VAL A 246 -14.43 0.12 6.98
C VAL A 246 -15.72 0.50 6.27
N HIS A 247 -16.72 0.97 7.04
CA HIS A 247 -17.95 1.48 6.46
C HIS A 247 -17.68 2.76 5.65
N PRO A 248 -18.32 2.97 4.47
CA PRO A 248 -18.06 4.13 3.62
C PRO A 248 -18.19 5.48 4.34
N ASP A 249 -19.14 5.64 5.24
CA ASP A 249 -19.29 6.88 6.02
C ASP A 249 -18.13 7.12 7.00
N VAL A 250 -17.53 6.05 7.56
CA VAL A 250 -16.34 6.14 8.41
C VAL A 250 -15.10 6.48 7.54
N ALA A 251 -14.99 5.90 6.36
CA ALA A 251 -13.96 6.27 5.40
C ALA A 251 -14.07 7.76 5.01
N ARG A 252 -15.30 8.26 4.77
CA ARG A 252 -15.55 9.68 4.48
C ARG A 252 -15.10 10.59 5.62
N LEU A 253 -15.31 10.19 6.88
CA LEU A 253 -14.80 10.92 8.04
C LEU A 253 -13.27 10.96 8.06
N ALA A 254 -12.58 9.85 7.73
CA ALA A 254 -11.13 9.80 7.68
C ALA A 254 -10.58 10.74 6.59
N PHE A 255 -11.14 10.71 5.39
CA PHE A 255 -10.74 11.63 4.31
C PHE A 255 -11.01 13.11 4.65
N ALA A 256 -12.09 13.40 5.34
CA ALA A 256 -12.39 14.77 5.79
C ALA A 256 -11.46 15.24 6.92
N ALA A 257 -11.05 14.35 7.83
CA ALA A 257 -10.16 14.68 8.95
C ALA A 257 -8.68 14.75 8.54
N ALA A 258 -8.30 14.02 7.48
CA ALA A 258 -6.91 13.91 7.02
C ALA A 258 -6.80 14.11 5.49
N PRO A 259 -7.17 15.29 4.95
CA PRO A 259 -7.16 15.53 3.50
C PRO A 259 -5.74 15.39 2.93
N GLY A 260 -5.61 14.61 1.83
CA GLY A 260 -4.33 14.31 1.17
C GLY A 260 -3.39 13.37 1.97
N ARG A 261 -3.87 12.82 3.11
CA ARG A 261 -3.08 11.94 3.99
C ARG A 261 -3.66 10.53 4.16
N VAL A 262 -4.74 10.19 3.46
CA VAL A 262 -5.27 8.82 3.45
C VAL A 262 -4.71 8.09 2.22
N ALA A 263 -3.99 7.00 2.45
CA ALA A 263 -3.53 6.07 1.41
C ALA A 263 -4.47 4.85 1.40
N LEU A 264 -5.05 4.55 0.25
CA LEU A 264 -5.78 3.29 0.08
C LEU A 264 -4.77 2.17 -0.12
N VAL A 265 -4.94 1.10 0.66
CA VAL A 265 -4.16 -0.13 0.58
C VAL A 265 -5.09 -1.31 0.33
N THR A 266 -4.54 -2.39 -0.18
CA THR A 266 -5.34 -3.59 -0.38
C THR A 266 -5.42 -4.45 0.87
N ASP A 267 -4.31 -4.63 1.59
CA ASP A 267 -4.15 -5.69 2.58
C ASP A 267 -4.61 -7.04 2.00
N ALA A 268 -4.36 -7.22 0.69
CA ALA A 268 -4.81 -8.36 -0.07
C ALA A 268 -4.01 -9.61 0.29
N MET A 269 -4.72 -10.71 0.47
CA MET A 269 -4.09 -12.01 0.69
C MET A 269 -4.20 -12.89 -0.57
N ALA A 270 -3.68 -14.10 -0.53
CA ALA A 270 -3.60 -15.00 -1.69
C ALA A 270 -4.91 -15.16 -2.49
N ALA A 271 -6.08 -14.92 -1.90
CA ALA A 271 -7.37 -15.05 -2.57
C ALA A 271 -7.73 -13.84 -3.47
N ALA A 272 -7.01 -12.72 -3.41
CA ALA A 272 -7.27 -11.60 -4.30
C ALA A 272 -7.09 -12.01 -5.77
N GLY A 273 -8.06 -11.71 -6.61
CA GLY A 273 -8.04 -12.16 -8.02
C GLY A 273 -8.21 -13.66 -8.23
N ALA A 274 -8.55 -14.43 -7.18
CA ALA A 274 -8.80 -15.86 -7.22
C ALA A 274 -10.25 -16.19 -6.84
N THR A 275 -10.62 -17.47 -6.83
CA THR A 275 -11.97 -17.93 -6.48
C THR A 275 -12.13 -18.08 -4.97
N ASP A 276 -13.36 -18.05 -4.47
CA ASP A 276 -13.67 -18.43 -3.08
C ASP A 276 -13.14 -19.86 -2.79
N GLY A 277 -12.70 -20.08 -1.56
CA GLY A 277 -12.08 -21.36 -1.18
C GLY A 277 -11.25 -21.28 0.10
N ASP A 278 -10.43 -22.31 0.30
CA ASP A 278 -9.50 -22.38 1.42
C ASP A 278 -8.10 -21.92 1.02
N TYR A 279 -7.51 -21.05 1.84
CA TYR A 279 -6.21 -20.43 1.64
C TYR A 279 -5.39 -20.46 2.92
N GLN A 280 -4.19 -19.89 2.87
CA GLN A 280 -3.37 -19.62 4.03
C GLN A 280 -2.94 -18.15 4.06
N LEU A 281 -2.74 -17.62 5.26
CA LEU A 281 -2.07 -16.37 5.52
C LEU A 281 -0.96 -16.65 6.56
N GLY A 282 0.29 -16.63 6.14
CA GLY A 282 1.38 -17.19 6.91
C GLY A 282 1.09 -18.65 7.33
N SER A 283 1.11 -18.93 8.62
CA SER A 283 0.80 -20.27 9.16
C SER A 283 -0.68 -20.55 9.45
N LEU A 284 -1.57 -19.56 9.21
CA LEU A 284 -2.98 -19.65 9.59
C LEU A 284 -3.87 -20.00 8.41
N ALA A 285 -4.81 -20.95 8.64
CA ALA A 285 -5.78 -21.33 7.64
C ALA A 285 -6.90 -20.28 7.54
N VAL A 286 -7.23 -19.90 6.31
CA VAL A 286 -8.25 -18.90 5.96
C VAL A 286 -9.30 -19.54 5.07
N THR A 287 -10.57 -19.22 5.29
CA THR A 287 -11.68 -19.56 4.38
C THR A 287 -12.22 -18.28 3.77
N VAL A 288 -12.35 -18.28 2.44
CA VAL A 288 -12.92 -17.16 1.69
C VAL A 288 -14.29 -17.56 1.15
N ALA A 289 -15.29 -16.75 1.45
CA ALA A 289 -16.64 -16.91 0.96
C ALA A 289 -17.28 -15.56 0.61
N ASN A 290 -17.82 -15.41 -0.58
CA ASN A 290 -18.37 -14.16 -1.12
C ASN A 290 -17.35 -13.00 -1.03
N GLY A 291 -16.08 -13.28 -1.31
CA GLY A 291 -14.99 -12.33 -1.25
C GLY A 291 -14.56 -11.91 0.16
N LYS A 292 -15.14 -12.46 1.22
CA LYS A 292 -14.74 -12.21 2.60
C LYS A 292 -13.80 -13.30 3.09
N ALA A 293 -12.57 -12.93 3.47
CA ALA A 293 -11.57 -13.81 4.04
C ALA A 293 -11.66 -13.80 5.58
N VAL A 294 -11.75 -14.96 6.21
CA VAL A 294 -11.78 -15.12 7.67
C VAL A 294 -10.89 -16.27 8.12
N LEU A 295 -10.29 -16.16 9.29
CA LEU A 295 -9.60 -17.28 9.92
C LEU A 295 -10.57 -18.45 10.10
N ARG A 296 -10.16 -19.64 9.66
CA ARG A 296 -11.00 -20.84 9.68
C ARG A 296 -11.56 -21.11 11.06
N GLY A 297 -12.89 -21.22 11.14
CA GLY A 297 -13.61 -21.49 12.38
C GLY A 297 -13.83 -20.27 13.30
N THR A 298 -13.56 -19.07 12.82
CA THR A 298 -13.78 -17.81 13.55
C THR A 298 -14.48 -16.77 12.67
N ASP A 299 -14.81 -15.60 13.23
CA ASP A 299 -15.29 -14.43 12.49
C ASP A 299 -14.18 -13.38 12.24
N THR A 300 -12.92 -13.67 12.63
CA THR A 300 -11.80 -12.75 12.46
C THR A 300 -11.47 -12.61 10.99
N ILE A 301 -11.56 -11.38 10.48
CA ILE A 301 -11.15 -11.05 9.11
C ILE A 301 -9.64 -11.25 8.98
N ALA A 302 -9.18 -11.77 7.84
CA ALA A 302 -7.80 -12.18 7.59
C ALA A 302 -7.33 -11.62 6.24
N GLY A 303 -6.89 -10.36 6.25
CA GLY A 303 -6.60 -9.61 5.03
C GLY A 303 -7.84 -9.42 4.14
N SER A 304 -7.64 -9.03 2.91
CA SER A 304 -8.73 -8.78 1.95
C SER A 304 -8.57 -9.57 0.65
N THR A 305 -9.59 -9.46 -0.22
CA THR A 305 -9.53 -9.88 -1.63
C THR A 305 -9.55 -8.68 -2.58
N LEU A 306 -9.28 -7.49 -2.06
CA LEU A 306 -9.36 -6.19 -2.73
C LEU A 306 -8.21 -6.04 -3.74
N THR A 307 -8.48 -5.28 -4.82
CA THR A 307 -7.45 -4.71 -5.70
C THR A 307 -7.55 -3.18 -5.69
N LEU A 308 -6.46 -2.46 -5.98
CA LEU A 308 -6.47 -0.98 -5.89
C LEU A 308 -7.44 -0.31 -6.85
N ASP A 309 -7.70 -0.89 -8.03
CA ASP A 309 -8.73 -0.38 -8.94
C ASP A 309 -10.15 -0.50 -8.36
N GLN A 310 -10.42 -1.57 -7.61
CA GLN A 310 -11.68 -1.70 -6.86
C GLN A 310 -11.76 -0.70 -5.71
N ALA A 311 -10.65 -0.50 -4.97
CA ALA A 311 -10.57 0.53 -3.93
C ALA A 311 -10.84 1.93 -4.49
N LEU A 312 -10.24 2.27 -5.64
CA LEU A 312 -10.46 3.53 -6.35
C LEU A 312 -11.95 3.71 -6.73
N ARG A 313 -12.56 2.70 -7.34
CA ARG A 313 -14.00 2.77 -7.70
C ARG A 313 -14.89 2.94 -6.48
N ARG A 314 -14.62 2.24 -5.38
CA ARG A 314 -15.36 2.40 -4.11
C ARG A 314 -15.15 3.78 -3.49
N ALA A 315 -13.95 4.34 -3.57
CA ALA A 315 -13.68 5.70 -3.12
C ALA A 315 -14.56 6.72 -3.85
N ILE A 316 -14.70 6.58 -5.18
CA ILE A 316 -15.50 7.47 -6.02
C ILE A 316 -17.01 7.23 -5.79
N HIS A 317 -17.48 5.98 -5.79
CA HIS A 317 -18.92 5.67 -5.82
C HIS A 317 -19.54 5.48 -4.45
N ASP A 318 -18.85 4.83 -3.50
CA ASP A 318 -19.41 4.48 -2.19
C ASP A 318 -19.08 5.56 -1.14
N VAL A 319 -17.84 6.08 -1.15
CA VAL A 319 -17.42 7.17 -0.25
C VAL A 319 -17.80 8.54 -0.81
N VAL A 320 -18.01 8.63 -2.14
CA VAL A 320 -18.36 9.87 -2.88
C VAL A 320 -17.23 10.91 -2.81
N LEU A 321 -15.99 10.46 -2.97
CA LEU A 321 -14.85 11.35 -3.11
C LEU A 321 -14.79 11.96 -4.51
N SER A 322 -14.13 13.09 -4.63
CA SER A 322 -13.75 13.59 -5.96
C SER A 322 -12.80 12.58 -6.64
N PRO A 323 -12.88 12.38 -7.97
CA PRO A 323 -11.96 11.52 -8.69
C PRO A 323 -10.49 11.88 -8.43
N ARG A 324 -10.16 13.16 -8.28
CA ARG A 324 -8.83 13.64 -7.94
C ARG A 324 -8.34 13.09 -6.59
N ASP A 325 -9.15 13.23 -5.54
CA ASP A 325 -8.77 12.81 -4.19
C ASP A 325 -8.66 11.27 -4.11
N ALA A 326 -9.52 10.55 -4.86
CA ALA A 326 -9.47 9.10 -4.95
C ALA A 326 -8.20 8.61 -5.68
N VAL A 327 -7.80 9.27 -6.78
CA VAL A 327 -6.54 8.97 -7.50
C VAL A 327 -5.34 9.34 -6.62
N GLU A 328 -5.35 10.50 -5.94
CA GLU A 328 -4.27 10.88 -5.02
C GLU A 328 -4.05 9.82 -3.95
N ALA A 329 -5.12 9.22 -3.42
CA ALA A 329 -5.07 8.21 -2.35
C ALA A 329 -4.43 6.87 -2.77
N VAL A 330 -4.38 6.56 -4.07
CA VAL A 330 -3.71 5.35 -4.61
C VAL A 330 -2.40 5.65 -5.35
N THR A 331 -1.97 6.92 -5.39
CA THR A 331 -0.78 7.34 -6.17
C THR A 331 0.17 8.21 -5.35
N LEU A 332 -0.09 9.51 -5.21
CA LEU A 332 0.81 10.46 -4.57
C LEU A 332 0.87 10.30 -3.05
N THR A 333 -0.25 10.02 -2.39
CA THR A 333 -0.26 9.83 -0.93
C THR A 333 0.59 8.63 -0.49
N PRO A 334 0.47 7.41 -1.09
CA PRO A 334 1.38 6.31 -0.76
C PRO A 334 2.85 6.61 -1.15
N ALA A 335 3.10 7.36 -2.22
CA ALA A 335 4.46 7.80 -2.53
C ALA A 335 5.06 8.68 -1.42
N ARG A 336 4.28 9.64 -0.89
CA ARG A 336 4.67 10.49 0.26
C ARG A 336 4.96 9.68 1.51
N ALA A 337 4.18 8.63 1.79
CA ALA A 337 4.39 7.77 2.95
C ALA A 337 5.80 7.15 2.98
N LEU A 338 6.37 6.89 1.80
CA LEU A 338 7.70 6.32 1.62
C LEU A 338 8.79 7.36 1.28
N GLY A 339 8.46 8.67 1.22
CA GLY A 339 9.41 9.72 0.79
C GLY A 339 9.78 9.66 -0.70
N LEU A 340 8.92 9.07 -1.53
CA LEU A 340 9.15 8.85 -2.96
C LEU A 340 8.34 9.79 -3.87
N GLU A 341 7.65 10.79 -3.31
CA GLU A 341 6.79 11.75 -4.02
C GLU A 341 7.52 12.64 -5.03
N HIS A 342 8.83 12.68 -4.99
CA HIS A 342 9.67 13.36 -5.96
C HIS A 342 9.87 12.55 -7.26
N ARG A 343 9.49 11.27 -7.28
CA ARG A 343 9.69 10.36 -8.41
C ARG A 343 8.40 9.62 -8.81
N HIS A 344 7.44 9.45 -7.90
CA HIS A 344 6.23 8.65 -8.11
C HIS A 344 4.96 9.42 -7.75
N GLY A 345 3.83 9.01 -8.33
CA GLY A 345 2.49 9.50 -7.99
C GLY A 345 1.98 10.67 -8.82
N LEU A 346 2.74 11.18 -9.80
CA LEU A 346 2.31 12.22 -10.73
C LEU A 346 2.69 11.87 -12.18
N LEU A 347 1.93 12.43 -13.12
CA LEU A 347 2.27 12.44 -14.54
C LEU A 347 2.94 13.77 -14.90
N ALA A 348 4.21 13.90 -14.53
CA ALA A 348 4.99 15.12 -14.72
C ALA A 348 6.42 14.80 -15.20
N GLU A 349 7.07 15.79 -15.81
CA GLU A 349 8.47 15.68 -16.24
C GLU A 349 9.37 15.31 -15.05
N GLY A 350 10.27 14.34 -15.25
CA GLY A 350 11.18 13.80 -14.25
C GLY A 350 10.59 12.64 -13.42
N PHE A 351 9.29 12.39 -13.49
CA PHE A 351 8.64 11.29 -12.76
C PHE A 351 8.82 9.95 -13.49
N ALA A 352 8.62 8.87 -12.73
CA ALA A 352 8.61 7.53 -13.28
C ALA A 352 7.48 7.37 -14.32
N ALA A 353 7.78 6.67 -15.40
CA ALA A 353 6.82 6.38 -16.45
C ALA A 353 5.89 5.23 -16.05
N ASP A 354 5.18 5.44 -14.93
CA ASP A 354 4.16 4.57 -14.38
C ASP A 354 2.79 5.18 -14.66
N ALA A 355 1.95 4.50 -15.44
CA ALA A 355 0.66 5.04 -15.86
C ALA A 355 -0.40 3.95 -15.98
N VAL A 356 -1.64 4.33 -15.70
CA VAL A 356 -2.81 3.48 -15.85
C VAL A 356 -3.83 4.18 -16.73
N LEU A 357 -4.37 3.47 -17.72
CA LEU A 357 -5.53 3.88 -18.47
C LEU A 357 -6.80 3.37 -17.80
N LEU A 358 -7.75 4.28 -17.62
CA LEU A 358 -9.07 3.98 -17.08
C LEU A 358 -10.15 4.43 -18.06
N ASP A 359 -11.16 3.60 -18.24
CA ASP A 359 -12.35 3.99 -19.00
C ASP A 359 -13.26 4.94 -18.21
N HIS A 360 -14.40 5.32 -18.77
CA HIS A 360 -15.37 6.20 -18.13
C HIS A 360 -16.04 5.59 -16.88
N ALA A 361 -15.96 4.27 -16.70
CA ALA A 361 -16.44 3.56 -15.51
C ALA A 361 -15.31 3.29 -14.48
N TRP A 362 -14.14 3.90 -14.69
CA TRP A 362 -12.94 3.71 -13.85
C TRP A 362 -12.39 2.28 -13.87
N ALA A 363 -12.68 1.51 -14.93
CA ALA A 363 -12.09 0.20 -15.14
C ALA A 363 -10.72 0.33 -15.82
N VAL A 364 -9.74 -0.47 -15.36
CA VAL A 364 -8.39 -0.50 -15.95
C VAL A 364 -8.47 -1.08 -17.36
N THR A 365 -7.86 -0.39 -18.33
CA THR A 365 -7.80 -0.79 -19.74
C THR A 365 -6.36 -0.92 -20.26
N GLY A 366 -5.37 -0.46 -19.51
CA GLY A 366 -3.95 -0.62 -19.83
C GLY A 366 -3.09 -0.14 -18.68
N VAL A 367 -1.95 -0.79 -18.47
CA VAL A 367 -1.02 -0.51 -17.36
C VAL A 367 0.41 -0.46 -17.88
N TRP A 368 1.12 0.61 -17.55
CA TRP A 368 2.56 0.76 -17.83
C TRP A 368 3.31 0.96 -16.52
N GLY A 369 4.41 0.22 -16.34
CA GLY A 369 5.35 0.38 -15.24
C GLY A 369 6.76 0.54 -15.77
N ALA A 370 7.49 1.54 -15.30
CA ALA A 370 8.82 1.91 -15.79
C ALA A 370 8.88 2.04 -17.33
N GLY A 371 7.81 2.59 -17.93
CA GLY A 371 7.70 2.78 -19.38
C GLY A 371 7.35 1.54 -20.21
N LEU A 372 7.18 0.38 -19.57
CA LEU A 372 6.85 -0.88 -20.23
C LEU A 372 5.37 -1.23 -20.04
N LEU A 373 4.72 -1.73 -21.08
CA LEU A 373 3.36 -2.26 -20.99
C LEU A 373 3.37 -3.52 -20.11
N LEU A 374 2.56 -3.54 -19.06
CA LEU A 374 2.41 -4.66 -18.12
C LEU A 374 1.16 -5.49 -18.39
N SER A 375 0.04 -4.83 -18.78
CA SER A 375 -1.21 -5.48 -19.14
C SER A 375 -2.09 -4.58 -20.02
#